data_8a2ba599a27a6567412f8f474345d1fd
#
_entry.id   8a2ba599a27a6567412f8f474345d1fd
#
_cell.length_a   1.000
_cell.length_b   1.000
_cell.length_c   1.000
_cell.angle_alpha   90.00
_cell.angle_beta   90.00
_cell.angle_gamma   90.00
#
_symmetry.space_group_name_H-M   'P 1'
#
loop_
_entity.id
_entity.type
_entity.pdbx_description
1 polymer ?
#
loop_
_entity_poly.entity_id
_entity_poly.type
_entity_poly.pdbx_seq_one_letter_code
_entity_poly.pdbx_strand_id
1 'polypeptide(L)'
;MKLISEFKAQLATLGEIKRVWLTSFNINIGFIETHLLPAVLGMEEPPKNRSEFERLQFDLTRKKIDFRVYCDKRLITQEQHKRTSIAILPVSVRQIAPHLDAQNSLFHPKVIYLEDVHGNMILGAGSANLTLSGWGRNQEAVDFRRVSTNKQYQQIKSFFTQVDPNIVVDDAFPVRRKFSHDDPDWDFIHSLSGKTLLKALANGDTIKKLSVWSPYLAADLAGFIGSLSHAFGNPALSVDLVPDLAHGRFLRTPGGEEVEALRQSGQLRLCKNPLERDERSELTHAKVWLATGKTSATLAIGSWNFTAPGCSSISTDEAHRNIEAGIVHRVSPKTKIVGAVLDEKAFAYASVELLEAEGLHVPDQLPFDLQVQFDWRSGKYAVSGEWFDGKPIAQYALCLPGIAQVIPLGWRGKSLIALRDLVAEQPDEVLTQHFYTVIRPGEADWQGIIHEVGQAFRRVNGFDSLHDLLNSYISDVDPQDNDAVQLRESLRDGDSAEDAPLEEKPLAQTSATSYFRLFYALEKRREQLETLNDDASLHYWLFTCPGCLLELVEKVRENLAAQPGTLFGWFMANEVQSLCQLAKKRYRKKSLAAHWWLKLVIDIPPLPVKGKQRQQYLDAIKQRCGYEA
;
A
#
# COMPACT_ATOMS: atom_id res chain seq x y z
N MET A 1 -12.35 -8.25 7.96
CA MET A 1 -12.26 -7.26 6.84
C MET A 1 -12.77 -7.90 5.57
N LYS A 2 -13.98 -7.50 5.10
CA LYS A 2 -14.65 -8.14 3.94
C LYS A 2 -13.84 -7.97 2.62
N LEU A 3 -13.24 -6.80 2.41
CA LEU A 3 -12.51 -6.52 1.17
C LEU A 3 -11.20 -7.31 1.05
N ILE A 4 -10.49 -7.54 2.15
CA ILE A 4 -9.32 -8.44 2.17
C ILE A 4 -9.72 -9.87 1.83
N SER A 5 -10.86 -10.34 2.35
CA SER A 5 -11.34 -11.69 2.05
C SER A 5 -11.69 -11.84 0.57
N GLU A 6 -12.32 -10.82 -0.03
CA GLU A 6 -12.60 -10.80 -1.47
C GLU A 6 -11.31 -10.76 -2.29
N PHE A 7 -10.34 -9.92 -1.93
CA PHE A 7 -9.04 -9.87 -2.59
C PHE A 7 -8.33 -11.24 -2.55
N LYS A 8 -8.32 -11.91 -1.38
CA LYS A 8 -7.78 -13.27 -1.24
C LYS A 8 -8.54 -14.28 -2.12
N ALA A 9 -9.87 -14.15 -2.21
CA ALA A 9 -10.67 -15.00 -3.08
C ALA A 9 -10.32 -14.81 -4.57
N GLN A 10 -10.08 -13.57 -5.00
CA GLN A 10 -9.65 -13.29 -6.37
C GLN A 10 -8.24 -13.85 -6.64
N LEU A 11 -7.30 -13.67 -5.72
CA LEU A 11 -5.95 -14.28 -5.84
C LEU A 11 -6.02 -15.79 -5.95
N ALA A 12 -6.91 -16.45 -5.20
CA ALA A 12 -7.07 -17.91 -5.25
C ALA A 12 -7.60 -18.44 -6.59
N THR A 13 -8.19 -17.60 -7.43
CA THR A 13 -8.61 -17.97 -8.80
C THR A 13 -7.49 -17.88 -9.83
N LEU A 14 -6.34 -17.33 -9.46
CA LEU A 14 -5.13 -17.22 -10.26
C LEU A 14 -4.14 -18.33 -9.88
N GLY A 15 -3.18 -18.58 -10.76
CA GLY A 15 -2.02 -19.40 -10.46
C GLY A 15 -0.95 -18.65 -9.65
N GLU A 16 0.31 -19.00 -9.85
CA GLU A 16 1.44 -18.29 -9.26
C GLU A 16 1.45 -16.83 -9.73
N ILE A 17 1.44 -15.90 -8.77
CA ILE A 17 1.35 -14.46 -9.07
C ILE A 17 2.65 -13.96 -9.68
N LYS A 18 2.51 -13.26 -10.80
CA LYS A 18 3.60 -12.59 -11.52
C LYS A 18 3.61 -11.09 -11.24
N ARG A 19 2.41 -10.47 -11.18
CA ARG A 19 2.28 -9.01 -11.11
C ARG A 19 1.09 -8.59 -10.26
N VAL A 20 1.31 -7.60 -9.43
CA VAL A 20 0.29 -6.90 -8.63
C VAL A 20 0.56 -5.41 -8.75
N TRP A 21 -0.30 -4.69 -9.48
CA TRP A 21 -0.22 -3.25 -9.60
C TRP A 21 -1.46 -2.60 -8.99
N LEU A 22 -1.23 -1.73 -8.06
CA LEU A 22 -2.28 -1.07 -7.28
C LEU A 22 -2.21 0.43 -7.51
N THR A 23 -3.37 1.08 -7.60
CA THR A 23 -3.43 2.55 -7.57
C THR A 23 -4.28 3.01 -6.41
N SER A 24 -3.93 4.13 -5.81
CA SER A 24 -4.67 4.75 -4.73
C SER A 24 -4.42 6.25 -4.69
N PHE A 25 -5.38 6.99 -4.17
CA PHE A 25 -5.16 8.40 -3.84
C PHE A 25 -4.26 8.52 -2.61
N ASN A 26 -4.64 7.89 -1.51
CA ASN A 26 -3.88 7.81 -0.27
C ASN A 26 -3.48 6.36 0.00
N ILE A 27 -2.29 6.17 0.60
CA ILE A 27 -1.75 4.85 0.94
C ILE A 27 -1.30 4.81 2.40
N ASN A 28 -1.35 3.64 3.01
CA ASN A 28 -0.64 3.31 4.24
C ASN A 28 0.28 2.11 3.96
N ILE A 29 1.59 2.32 4.01
CA ILE A 29 2.59 1.29 3.69
C ILE A 29 2.46 0.12 4.68
N GLY A 30 2.25 0.41 5.97
CA GLY A 30 2.05 -0.61 7.00
C GLY A 30 0.85 -1.51 6.70
N PHE A 31 -0.28 -0.95 6.27
CA PHE A 31 -1.44 -1.72 5.85
C PHE A 31 -1.13 -2.64 4.65
N ILE A 32 -0.41 -2.13 3.64
CA ILE A 32 -0.05 -2.90 2.44
C ILE A 32 0.84 -4.08 2.83
N GLU A 33 1.86 -3.85 3.64
CA GLU A 33 2.82 -4.88 4.07
C GLU A 33 2.21 -5.87 5.07
N THR A 34 1.29 -5.43 5.92
CA THR A 34 0.67 -6.30 6.93
C THR A 34 -0.46 -7.15 6.36
N HIS A 35 -1.19 -6.66 5.36
CA HIS A 35 -2.40 -7.33 4.89
C HIS A 35 -2.36 -7.75 3.41
N LEU A 36 -1.92 -6.87 2.51
CA LEU A 36 -1.97 -7.15 1.06
C LEU A 36 -0.80 -8.02 0.61
N LEU A 37 0.41 -7.67 1.00
CA LEU A 37 1.60 -8.41 0.61
C LEU A 37 1.59 -9.86 1.14
N PRO A 38 1.22 -10.14 2.42
CA PRO A 38 1.05 -11.51 2.89
C PRO A 38 0.02 -12.30 2.07
N ALA A 39 -1.11 -11.67 1.73
CA ALA A 39 -2.12 -12.32 0.90
C ALA A 39 -1.60 -12.71 -0.48
N VAL A 40 -0.81 -11.84 -1.13
CA VAL A 40 -0.17 -12.10 -2.43
C VAL A 40 0.88 -13.21 -2.34
N LEU A 41 1.60 -13.29 -1.22
CA LEU A 41 2.58 -14.33 -0.96
C LEU A 41 1.98 -15.68 -0.51
N GLY A 42 0.65 -15.72 -0.29
CA GLY A 42 -0.07 -16.91 0.15
C GLY A 42 0.08 -17.21 1.64
N MET A 43 0.38 -16.20 2.46
CA MET A 43 0.46 -16.34 3.90
C MET A 43 -0.94 -16.23 4.54
N GLU A 44 -1.21 -17.09 5.50
CA GLU A 44 -2.50 -17.10 6.21
C GLU A 44 -2.61 -15.97 7.23
N GLU A 45 -1.53 -15.70 7.96
CA GLU A 45 -1.47 -14.70 9.01
C GLU A 45 -0.56 -13.53 8.63
N PRO A 46 -0.85 -12.33 9.13
CA PRO A 46 0.04 -11.18 8.97
C PRO A 46 1.35 -11.39 9.76
N PRO A 47 2.45 -10.76 9.34
CA PRO A 47 3.71 -10.84 10.05
C PRO A 47 3.57 -10.24 11.47
N LYS A 48 4.16 -10.93 12.46
CA LYS A 48 4.02 -10.58 13.89
C LYS A 48 5.28 -9.94 14.47
N ASN A 49 6.42 -10.10 13.79
CA ASN A 49 7.70 -9.61 14.25
C ASN A 49 8.60 -9.19 13.08
N ARG A 50 9.69 -8.48 13.38
CA ARG A 50 10.62 -7.97 12.38
C ARG A 50 11.19 -9.07 11.48
N SER A 51 11.54 -10.22 12.03
CA SER A 51 12.06 -11.35 11.24
C SER A 51 11.06 -11.86 10.20
N GLU A 52 9.76 -11.80 10.50
CA GLU A 52 8.70 -12.16 9.56
C GLU A 52 8.49 -11.09 8.49
N PHE A 53 8.61 -9.81 8.84
CA PHE A 53 8.60 -8.72 7.85
C PHE A 53 9.78 -8.83 6.87
N GLU A 54 10.99 -9.04 7.37
CA GLU A 54 12.17 -9.22 6.49
C GLU A 54 12.01 -10.43 5.54
N ARG A 55 11.37 -11.49 6.00
CA ARG A 55 11.04 -12.65 5.15
C ARG A 55 10.03 -12.33 4.06
N LEU A 56 8.99 -11.55 4.35
CA LEU A 56 8.05 -11.10 3.33
C LEU A 56 8.78 -10.37 2.20
N GLN A 57 9.65 -9.44 2.55
CA GLN A 57 10.44 -8.66 1.63
C GLN A 57 11.35 -9.56 0.78
N PHE A 58 12.02 -10.50 1.44
CA PHE A 58 12.87 -11.49 0.77
C PHE A 58 12.06 -12.37 -0.21
N ASP A 59 10.89 -12.86 0.20
CA ASP A 59 10.05 -13.72 -0.64
C ASP A 59 9.45 -12.98 -1.83
N LEU A 60 9.08 -11.73 -1.68
CA LEU A 60 8.64 -10.88 -2.77
C LEU A 60 9.72 -10.84 -3.88
N THR A 61 10.96 -10.56 -3.49
CA THR A 61 12.10 -10.50 -4.42
C THR A 61 12.43 -11.87 -5.01
N ARG A 62 12.46 -12.92 -4.19
CA ARG A 62 12.78 -14.30 -4.60
C ARG A 62 11.78 -14.86 -5.61
N LYS A 63 10.49 -14.62 -5.39
CA LYS A 63 9.42 -15.02 -6.31
C LYS A 63 9.33 -14.13 -7.55
N LYS A 64 10.10 -13.04 -7.61
CA LYS A 64 10.12 -12.06 -8.71
C LYS A 64 8.73 -11.49 -9.02
N ILE A 65 7.93 -11.26 -7.99
CA ILE A 65 6.62 -10.64 -8.14
C ILE A 65 6.82 -9.14 -8.38
N ASP A 66 6.33 -8.64 -9.51
CA ASP A 66 6.32 -7.21 -9.82
C ASP A 66 5.17 -6.54 -9.04
N PHE A 67 5.46 -6.10 -7.80
CA PHE A 67 4.51 -5.46 -6.91
C PHE A 67 4.73 -3.95 -6.92
N ARG A 68 3.77 -3.19 -7.44
CA ARG A 68 3.84 -1.73 -7.56
C ARG A 68 2.63 -1.06 -6.96
N VAL A 69 2.84 0.07 -6.32
CA VAL A 69 1.80 0.94 -5.76
C VAL A 69 1.96 2.34 -6.34
N TYR A 70 0.98 2.77 -7.10
CA TYR A 70 0.90 4.11 -7.67
C TYR A 70 0.00 4.99 -6.79
N CYS A 71 0.48 6.14 -6.35
CA CYS A 71 -0.28 7.03 -5.46
C CYS A 71 -0.11 8.49 -5.83
N ASP A 72 -1.01 9.35 -5.36
CA ASP A 72 -0.84 10.80 -5.56
C ASP A 72 0.43 11.27 -4.86
N LYS A 73 1.30 11.94 -5.60
CA LYS A 73 2.60 12.40 -5.14
C LYS A 73 2.54 13.26 -3.86
N ARG A 74 1.43 13.96 -3.62
CA ARG A 74 1.28 14.91 -2.52
C ARG A 74 0.90 14.28 -1.19
N LEU A 75 0.37 13.05 -1.20
CA LEU A 75 -0.21 12.41 0.00
C LEU A 75 0.69 11.38 0.66
N ILE A 76 1.97 11.39 0.31
CA ILE A 76 2.95 10.56 0.98
C ILE A 76 3.53 11.41 2.10
N THR A 77 3.10 11.14 3.33
CA THR A 77 3.49 11.91 4.51
C THR A 77 4.80 11.42 5.10
N GLN A 78 5.48 12.30 5.82
CA GLN A 78 6.73 12.00 6.55
C GLN A 78 6.57 10.87 7.58
N GLU A 79 5.37 10.65 8.09
CA GLU A 79 5.05 9.60 9.08
C GLU A 79 5.12 8.18 8.49
N GLN A 80 5.20 8.06 7.17
CA GLN A 80 5.32 6.77 6.47
C GLN A 80 6.77 6.37 6.17
N HIS A 81 7.74 6.86 6.93
CA HIS A 81 9.14 6.46 6.85
C HIS A 81 9.29 5.01 7.27
N LYS A 82 9.16 4.09 6.33
CA LYS A 82 9.27 2.68 6.61
C LYS A 82 10.18 1.99 5.61
N ARG A 83 10.96 1.04 6.11
CA ARG A 83 11.66 0.09 5.25
C ARG A 83 10.65 -0.72 4.48
N THR A 84 10.68 -0.65 3.17
CA THR A 84 9.83 -1.48 2.31
C THR A 84 10.57 -1.88 1.04
N SER A 85 10.35 -3.09 0.55
CA SER A 85 10.76 -3.49 -0.81
C SER A 85 9.62 -3.38 -1.82
N ILE A 86 8.47 -2.85 -1.42
CA ILE A 86 7.39 -2.52 -2.33
C ILE A 86 7.80 -1.31 -3.16
N ALA A 87 7.66 -1.40 -4.48
CA ALA A 87 7.86 -0.25 -5.35
C ALA A 87 6.70 0.73 -5.20
N ILE A 88 6.94 1.84 -4.50
CA ILE A 88 5.99 2.95 -4.36
C ILE A 88 6.34 3.99 -5.41
N LEU A 89 5.39 4.29 -6.26
CA LEU A 89 5.54 5.13 -7.44
C LEU A 89 4.60 6.35 -7.33
N PRO A 90 5.14 7.51 -6.88
CA PRO A 90 4.36 8.73 -6.79
C PRO A 90 4.01 9.24 -8.19
N VAL A 91 2.73 9.49 -8.41
CA VAL A 91 2.20 9.98 -9.68
C VAL A 91 2.03 11.49 -9.62
N SER A 92 2.62 12.19 -10.56
CA SER A 92 2.44 13.63 -10.75
C SER A 92 1.37 13.89 -11.82
N VAL A 93 0.28 14.56 -11.44
CA VAL A 93 -0.77 14.98 -12.38
C VAL A 93 -0.19 15.85 -13.49
N ARG A 94 0.77 16.74 -13.17
CA ARG A 94 1.45 17.59 -14.17
C ARG A 94 2.13 16.81 -15.29
N GLN A 95 2.70 15.64 -14.95
CA GLN A 95 3.42 14.81 -15.92
C GLN A 95 2.47 13.99 -16.79
N ILE A 96 1.44 13.39 -16.19
CA ILE A 96 0.56 12.46 -16.91
C ILE A 96 -0.63 13.13 -17.58
N ALA A 97 -1.00 14.33 -17.13
CA ALA A 97 -2.12 15.14 -17.66
C ALA A 97 -1.79 16.64 -17.60
N PRO A 98 -0.81 17.13 -18.40
CA PRO A 98 -0.29 18.49 -18.32
C PRO A 98 -1.32 19.59 -18.65
N HIS A 99 -2.47 19.22 -19.18
CA HIS A 99 -3.58 20.12 -19.45
C HIS A 99 -4.48 20.38 -18.23
N LEU A 100 -4.28 19.63 -17.15
CA LEU A 100 -5.03 19.79 -15.90
C LEU A 100 -4.32 20.77 -14.95
N ASP A 101 -5.10 21.45 -14.12
CA ASP A 101 -4.57 22.21 -13.00
C ASP A 101 -4.03 21.24 -11.92
N ALA A 102 -2.73 21.11 -11.89
CA ALA A 102 -2.08 20.19 -10.97
C ALA A 102 -2.24 20.56 -9.49
N GLN A 103 -2.55 21.82 -9.14
CA GLN A 103 -2.79 22.23 -7.75
C GLN A 103 -4.09 21.62 -7.22
N ASN A 104 -5.12 21.63 -8.06
CA ASN A 104 -6.47 21.28 -7.66
C ASN A 104 -6.93 19.90 -8.18
N SER A 105 -6.28 19.38 -9.22
CA SER A 105 -6.59 18.04 -9.77
C SER A 105 -5.88 16.94 -9.01
N LEU A 106 -6.56 15.83 -8.74
CA LEU A 106 -6.07 14.72 -7.94
C LEU A 106 -5.82 13.49 -8.80
N PHE A 107 -4.77 12.70 -8.47
CA PHE A 107 -4.65 11.32 -8.93
C PHE A 107 -5.47 10.43 -8.00
N HIS A 108 -6.70 10.11 -8.38
CA HIS A 108 -7.69 9.50 -7.49
C HIS A 108 -8.16 8.08 -7.87
N PRO A 109 -7.56 7.38 -8.88
CA PRO A 109 -7.97 6.02 -9.22
C PRO A 109 -7.67 5.02 -8.10
N LYS A 110 -8.56 4.04 -7.92
CA LYS A 110 -8.37 2.90 -7.02
C LYS A 110 -8.54 1.63 -7.84
N VAL A 111 -7.44 1.20 -8.45
CA VAL A 111 -7.38 0.08 -9.39
C VAL A 111 -6.49 -1.01 -8.83
N ILE A 112 -6.89 -2.26 -8.99
CA ILE A 112 -6.18 -3.46 -8.59
C ILE A 112 -5.97 -4.31 -9.84
N TYR A 113 -4.74 -4.43 -10.31
CA TYR A 113 -4.40 -5.30 -11.44
C TYR A 113 -3.59 -6.49 -10.97
N LEU A 114 -4.09 -7.69 -11.24
CA LEU A 114 -3.48 -8.96 -10.89
C LEU A 114 -3.19 -9.76 -12.14
N GLU A 115 -2.00 -10.35 -12.24
CA GLU A 115 -1.60 -11.22 -13.33
C GLU A 115 -0.80 -12.42 -12.79
N ASP A 116 -1.12 -13.63 -13.25
CA ASP A 116 -0.34 -14.82 -12.94
C ASP A 116 0.73 -15.11 -14.01
N VAL A 117 1.59 -16.09 -13.73
CA VAL A 117 2.66 -16.52 -14.66
C VAL A 117 2.13 -17.11 -15.97
N HIS A 118 0.89 -17.57 -16.00
CA HIS A 118 0.21 -18.11 -17.18
C HIS A 118 -0.48 -17.02 -18.01
N GLY A 119 -0.52 -15.80 -17.47
CA GLY A 119 -1.13 -14.65 -18.11
C GLY A 119 -2.64 -14.56 -17.94
N ASN A 120 -3.22 -15.22 -16.95
CA ASN A 120 -4.57 -14.89 -16.51
C ASN A 120 -4.54 -13.57 -15.77
N MET A 121 -5.54 -12.73 -16.00
CA MET A 121 -5.58 -11.38 -15.47
C MET A 121 -6.94 -11.08 -14.84
N ILE A 122 -6.90 -10.34 -13.73
CA ILE A 122 -8.07 -9.79 -13.07
C ILE A 122 -7.84 -8.28 -12.90
N LEU A 123 -8.87 -7.50 -13.20
CA LEU A 123 -8.93 -6.09 -12.88
C LEU A 123 -9.98 -5.86 -11.80
N GLY A 124 -9.59 -5.24 -10.71
CA GLY A 124 -10.47 -4.65 -9.71
C GLY A 124 -10.48 -3.13 -9.84
N ALA A 125 -11.63 -2.50 -9.66
CA ALA A 125 -11.71 -1.06 -9.52
C ALA A 125 -12.81 -0.68 -8.53
N GLY A 126 -12.60 0.40 -7.78
CA GLY A 126 -13.55 0.78 -6.75
C GLY A 126 -13.27 2.10 -6.05
N SER A 127 -13.79 2.20 -4.84
CA SER A 127 -13.73 3.41 -4.02
C SER A 127 -12.67 3.37 -2.91
N ALA A 128 -12.14 2.17 -2.57
CA ALA A 128 -11.28 1.95 -1.42
C ALA A 128 -9.85 2.44 -1.62
N ASN A 129 -9.37 3.36 -0.79
CA ASN A 129 -7.95 3.68 -0.70
C ASN A 129 -7.17 2.52 -0.05
N LEU A 130 -5.87 2.43 -0.32
CA LEU A 130 -4.97 1.42 0.27
C LEU A 130 -4.63 1.76 1.73
N THR A 131 -5.65 1.80 2.56
CA THR A 131 -5.58 2.11 4.00
C THR A 131 -6.45 1.16 4.79
N LEU A 132 -6.23 1.10 6.11
CA LEU A 132 -7.07 0.29 7.00
C LEU A 132 -8.54 0.75 6.96
N SER A 133 -8.79 2.06 6.98
CA SER A 133 -10.15 2.60 6.88
C SER A 133 -10.81 2.19 5.56
N GLY A 134 -10.12 2.32 4.42
CA GLY A 134 -10.64 1.95 3.11
C GLY A 134 -10.94 0.45 2.96
N TRP A 135 -10.18 -0.44 3.59
CA TRP A 135 -10.34 -1.89 3.42
C TRP A 135 -11.03 -2.58 4.60
N GLY A 136 -11.16 -1.91 5.73
CA GLY A 136 -11.65 -2.53 6.97
C GLY A 136 -12.79 -1.82 7.68
N ARG A 137 -12.83 -0.49 7.64
CA ARG A 137 -13.77 0.31 8.45
C ARG A 137 -14.84 1.01 7.64
N ASN A 138 -14.53 1.45 6.42
CA ASN A 138 -15.52 2.08 5.55
C ASN A 138 -16.40 1.06 4.84
N GLN A 139 -17.57 1.49 4.47
CA GLN A 139 -18.38 0.79 3.47
C GLN A 139 -17.94 1.25 2.08
N GLU A 140 -17.25 0.38 1.39
CA GLU A 140 -16.69 0.62 0.06
C GLU A 140 -17.37 -0.25 -1.00
N ALA A 141 -17.19 0.09 -2.26
CA ALA A 141 -17.59 -0.71 -3.39
C ALA A 141 -16.38 -1.02 -4.28
N VAL A 142 -16.18 -2.28 -4.62
CA VAL A 142 -15.15 -2.73 -5.56
C VAL A 142 -15.75 -3.78 -6.48
N ASP A 143 -15.49 -3.69 -7.78
CA ASP A 143 -15.87 -4.69 -8.78
C ASP A 143 -14.60 -5.36 -9.31
N PHE A 144 -14.55 -6.70 -9.25
CA PHE A 144 -13.46 -7.51 -9.79
C PHE A 144 -13.92 -8.25 -11.03
N ARG A 145 -13.17 -8.13 -12.12
CA ARG A 145 -13.48 -8.75 -13.40
C ARG A 145 -12.28 -9.46 -14.01
N ARG A 146 -12.52 -10.64 -14.56
CA ARG A 146 -11.51 -11.33 -15.37
C ARG A 146 -11.36 -10.61 -16.71
N VAL A 147 -10.13 -10.38 -17.14
CA VAL A 147 -9.84 -9.81 -18.47
C VAL A 147 -9.97 -10.92 -19.50
N SER A 148 -10.97 -10.81 -20.40
CA SER A 148 -11.33 -11.85 -21.36
C SER A 148 -11.25 -11.40 -22.83
N THR A 149 -11.12 -10.07 -23.07
CA THR A 149 -11.08 -9.51 -24.42
C THR A 149 -9.85 -8.65 -24.66
N ASN A 150 -9.46 -8.54 -25.94
CA ASN A 150 -8.36 -7.65 -26.32
C ASN A 150 -8.70 -6.17 -26.02
N LYS A 151 -9.95 -5.77 -26.12
CA LYS A 151 -10.39 -4.42 -25.80
C LYS A 151 -10.11 -4.07 -24.35
N GLN A 152 -10.51 -4.94 -23.41
CA GLN A 152 -10.24 -4.77 -21.98
C GLN A 152 -8.74 -4.71 -21.70
N TYR A 153 -7.96 -5.59 -22.32
CA TYR A 153 -6.50 -5.59 -22.19
C TYR A 153 -5.87 -4.28 -22.68
N GLN A 154 -6.32 -3.74 -23.83
CA GLN A 154 -5.82 -2.46 -24.33
C GLN A 154 -6.22 -1.27 -23.47
N GLN A 155 -7.41 -1.30 -22.86
CA GLN A 155 -7.83 -0.27 -21.89
C GLN A 155 -6.91 -0.25 -20.67
N ILE A 156 -6.58 -1.42 -20.11
CA ILE A 156 -5.66 -1.56 -18.97
C ILE A 156 -4.24 -1.12 -19.35
N LYS A 157 -3.74 -1.59 -20.50
CA LYS A 157 -2.45 -1.17 -21.06
C LYS A 157 -2.38 0.36 -21.19
N SER A 158 -3.39 0.96 -21.83
CA SER A 158 -3.47 2.41 -22.01
C SER A 158 -3.40 3.18 -20.70
N PHE A 159 -4.07 2.69 -19.67
CA PHE A 159 -4.05 3.31 -18.36
C PHE A 159 -2.66 3.28 -17.72
N PHE A 160 -2.10 2.09 -17.52
CA PHE A 160 -0.83 1.96 -16.79
C PHE A 160 0.37 2.55 -17.55
N THR A 161 0.38 2.50 -18.88
CA THR A 161 1.46 3.13 -19.66
C THR A 161 1.41 4.66 -19.65
N GLN A 162 0.24 5.24 -19.38
CA GLN A 162 0.13 6.69 -19.16
C GLN A 162 0.44 7.08 -17.72
N VAL A 163 0.07 6.26 -16.74
CA VAL A 163 0.37 6.48 -15.32
C VAL A 163 1.87 6.36 -15.04
N ASP A 164 2.53 5.41 -15.70
CA ASP A 164 3.97 5.16 -15.55
C ASP A 164 4.65 5.06 -16.93
N PRO A 165 5.18 6.18 -17.45
CA PRO A 165 5.89 6.20 -18.73
C PRO A 165 7.16 5.33 -18.77
N ASN A 166 7.69 4.91 -17.61
CA ASN A 166 8.89 4.08 -17.52
C ASN A 166 8.59 2.57 -17.72
N ILE A 167 7.32 2.19 -17.87
CA ILE A 167 6.95 0.81 -18.15
C ILE A 167 7.54 0.39 -19.51
N VAL A 168 8.34 -0.68 -19.49
CA VAL A 168 8.78 -1.36 -20.72
C VAL A 168 7.57 -2.11 -21.28
N VAL A 169 6.95 -1.53 -22.30
CA VAL A 169 5.62 -1.92 -22.78
C VAL A 169 5.59 -3.37 -23.25
N ASP A 170 6.59 -3.82 -23.99
CA ASP A 170 6.63 -5.18 -24.54
C ASP A 170 6.80 -6.25 -23.45
N ASP A 171 7.48 -5.92 -22.35
CA ASP A 171 7.65 -6.81 -21.21
C ASP A 171 6.39 -6.85 -20.33
N ALA A 172 5.79 -5.68 -20.10
CA ALA A 172 4.62 -5.54 -19.25
C ALA A 172 3.33 -5.99 -19.95
N PHE A 173 3.17 -5.61 -21.21
CA PHE A 173 1.98 -5.86 -22.02
C PHE A 173 2.33 -6.49 -23.37
N PRO A 174 2.83 -7.74 -23.38
CA PRO A 174 3.17 -8.44 -24.61
C PRO A 174 1.94 -8.62 -25.50
N VAL A 175 2.18 -8.72 -26.82
CA VAL A 175 1.11 -9.01 -27.79
C VAL A 175 0.50 -10.38 -27.47
N ARG A 176 -0.77 -10.39 -27.09
CA ARG A 176 -1.51 -11.62 -26.80
C ARG A 176 -2.27 -12.09 -28.03
N ARG A 177 -2.06 -13.34 -28.42
CA ARG A 177 -2.58 -13.87 -29.68
C ARG A 177 -4.03 -14.32 -29.62
N LYS A 178 -4.61 -14.61 -28.44
CA LYS A 178 -6.01 -15.07 -28.34
C LYS A 178 -6.63 -14.69 -27.00
N PHE A 179 -7.70 -13.92 -27.05
CA PHE A 179 -8.69 -13.83 -25.98
C PHE A 179 -9.89 -14.71 -26.35
N SER A 180 -10.59 -15.23 -25.35
CA SER A 180 -11.68 -16.20 -25.56
C SER A 180 -12.97 -15.58 -26.10
N HIS A 181 -13.14 -14.26 -25.97
CA HIS A 181 -14.35 -13.53 -26.36
C HIS A 181 -14.00 -12.25 -27.10
N ASP A 182 -14.82 -11.88 -28.08
CA ASP A 182 -14.66 -10.66 -28.87
C ASP A 182 -15.51 -9.50 -28.32
N ASP A 183 -16.67 -9.80 -27.67
CA ASP A 183 -17.57 -8.79 -27.10
C ASP A 183 -17.38 -8.69 -25.58
N PRO A 184 -16.93 -7.50 -25.08
CA PRO A 184 -16.72 -7.31 -23.67
C PRO A 184 -18.06 -7.13 -22.94
N ASP A 185 -18.25 -7.88 -21.87
CA ASP A 185 -19.37 -7.72 -20.93
C ASP A 185 -19.19 -6.52 -19.99
N TRP A 186 -17.97 -5.97 -19.92
CA TRP A 186 -17.59 -4.79 -19.14
C TRP A 186 -16.51 -3.97 -19.84
N ASP A 187 -16.44 -2.68 -19.53
CA ASP A 187 -15.40 -1.75 -19.96
C ASP A 187 -14.63 -1.21 -18.76
N PHE A 188 -13.31 -1.02 -18.91
CA PHE A 188 -12.50 -0.23 -17.99
C PHE A 188 -12.44 1.22 -18.49
N ILE A 189 -12.96 2.15 -17.71
CA ILE A 189 -13.03 3.57 -18.07
C ILE A 189 -12.11 4.36 -17.14
N HIS A 190 -11.32 5.26 -17.71
CA HIS A 190 -10.44 6.14 -16.95
C HIS A 190 -10.31 7.53 -17.60
N SER A 191 -10.01 8.55 -16.79
CA SER A 191 -9.94 9.94 -17.24
C SER A 191 -8.86 10.23 -18.29
N LEU A 192 -7.83 9.37 -18.36
CA LEU A 192 -6.76 9.47 -19.35
C LEU A 192 -7.16 8.90 -20.72
N SER A 193 -8.39 8.41 -20.88
CA SER A 193 -8.92 7.91 -22.15
C SER A 193 -9.90 8.90 -22.77
N GLY A 194 -10.15 8.78 -24.07
CA GLY A 194 -11.15 9.61 -24.76
C GLY A 194 -12.61 9.26 -24.42
N LYS A 195 -12.87 8.18 -23.66
CA LYS A 195 -14.22 7.75 -23.25
C LYS A 195 -14.49 8.20 -21.80
N THR A 196 -15.43 9.12 -21.64
CA THR A 196 -15.80 9.64 -20.31
C THR A 196 -16.80 8.73 -19.60
N LEU A 197 -16.91 8.86 -18.25
CA LEU A 197 -17.92 8.17 -17.45
C LEU A 197 -19.33 8.36 -18.00
N LEU A 198 -19.74 9.61 -18.28
CA LEU A 198 -21.10 9.91 -18.75
C LEU A 198 -21.41 9.27 -20.11
N LYS A 199 -20.44 9.29 -21.04
CA LYS A 199 -20.60 8.59 -22.32
C LYS A 199 -20.72 7.08 -22.15
N ALA A 200 -19.99 6.51 -21.18
CA ALA A 200 -20.08 5.10 -20.85
C ALA A 200 -21.42 4.75 -20.20
N LEU A 201 -21.92 5.59 -19.29
CA LEU A 201 -23.22 5.42 -18.63
C LEU A 201 -24.39 5.54 -19.62
N ALA A 202 -24.34 6.53 -20.52
CA ALA A 202 -25.37 6.71 -21.54
C ALA A 202 -25.47 5.54 -22.50
N ASN A 203 -24.35 4.97 -22.91
CA ASN A 203 -24.25 3.80 -23.78
C ASN A 203 -25.22 3.80 -24.97
N GLY A 204 -25.50 4.99 -25.53
CA GLY A 204 -26.41 5.18 -26.65
C GLY A 204 -27.91 5.21 -26.30
N ASP A 205 -28.30 5.15 -25.02
CA ASP A 205 -29.69 5.25 -24.54
C ASP A 205 -29.96 6.65 -23.95
N THR A 206 -31.22 7.05 -23.93
CA THR A 206 -31.68 8.25 -23.23
C THR A 206 -31.85 7.92 -21.75
N ILE A 207 -30.98 8.46 -20.90
CA ILE A 207 -31.02 8.22 -19.46
C ILE A 207 -32.17 9.00 -18.84
N LYS A 208 -33.06 8.27 -18.13
CA LYS A 208 -34.20 8.84 -17.42
C LYS A 208 -33.91 9.07 -15.95
N LYS A 209 -33.14 8.17 -15.37
CA LYS A 209 -32.86 8.17 -13.95
C LYS A 209 -31.40 7.83 -13.68
N LEU A 210 -30.83 8.57 -12.74
CA LEU A 210 -29.50 8.31 -12.21
C LEU A 210 -29.61 8.01 -10.72
N SER A 211 -29.09 6.86 -10.27
CA SER A 211 -28.98 6.53 -8.85
C SER A 211 -27.51 6.48 -8.50
N VAL A 212 -27.09 7.21 -7.45
CA VAL A 212 -25.66 7.38 -7.13
C VAL A 212 -25.41 7.24 -5.64
N TRP A 213 -24.35 6.51 -5.29
CA TRP A 213 -23.75 6.55 -3.96
C TRP A 213 -22.50 7.42 -4.02
N SER A 214 -22.40 8.39 -3.13
CA SER A 214 -21.21 9.22 -3.04
C SER A 214 -21.09 9.85 -1.66
N PRO A 215 -19.91 9.78 -1.01
CA PRO A 215 -19.67 10.46 0.26
C PRO A 215 -19.55 11.98 0.10
N TYR A 216 -19.03 12.42 -1.04
CA TYR A 216 -18.81 13.84 -1.34
C TYR A 216 -19.71 14.28 -2.47
N LEU A 217 -20.34 15.45 -2.29
CA LEU A 217 -21.29 16.05 -3.20
C LEU A 217 -20.74 17.36 -3.73
N ALA A 218 -21.23 17.81 -4.88
CA ALA A 218 -20.87 19.12 -5.43
C ALA A 218 -21.28 20.24 -4.46
N ALA A 219 -20.43 21.25 -4.31
CA ALA A 219 -20.77 22.44 -3.53
C ALA A 219 -21.99 23.17 -4.14
N ASP A 220 -22.02 23.32 -5.47
CA ASP A 220 -23.22 23.71 -6.22
C ASP A 220 -23.92 22.42 -6.72
N LEU A 221 -24.73 21.82 -5.86
CA LEU A 221 -25.43 20.57 -6.18
C LEU A 221 -26.49 20.76 -7.27
N ALA A 222 -27.21 21.88 -7.26
CA ALA A 222 -28.25 22.15 -8.23
C ALA A 222 -27.68 22.41 -9.64
N GLY A 223 -26.65 23.23 -9.75
CA GLY A 223 -25.95 23.48 -11.01
C GLY A 223 -25.28 22.22 -11.56
N PHE A 224 -24.75 21.36 -10.69
CA PHE A 224 -24.17 20.07 -11.10
C PHE A 224 -25.24 19.12 -11.66
N ILE A 225 -26.42 19.01 -11.02
CA ILE A 225 -27.54 18.20 -11.56
C ILE A 225 -28.03 18.79 -12.88
N GLY A 226 -28.10 20.10 -13.03
CA GLY A 226 -28.41 20.78 -14.29
C GLY A 226 -27.42 20.40 -15.42
N SER A 227 -26.14 20.39 -15.09
CA SER A 227 -25.07 19.97 -16.02
C SER A 227 -25.18 18.50 -16.43
N LEU A 228 -25.53 17.60 -15.50
CA LEU A 228 -25.84 16.19 -15.80
C LEU A 228 -27.05 16.05 -16.72
N SER A 229 -28.12 16.79 -16.44
CA SER A 229 -29.34 16.81 -17.27
C SER A 229 -29.02 17.24 -18.71
N HIS A 230 -28.20 18.25 -18.87
CA HIS A 230 -27.71 18.71 -20.18
C HIS A 230 -26.85 17.64 -20.87
N ALA A 231 -25.89 17.05 -20.16
CA ALA A 231 -24.99 16.03 -20.72
C ALA A 231 -25.72 14.78 -21.17
N PHE A 232 -26.80 14.36 -20.49
CA PHE A 232 -27.65 13.26 -20.91
C PHE A 232 -28.78 13.68 -21.88
N GLY A 233 -28.90 14.96 -22.22
CA GLY A 233 -29.94 15.46 -23.10
C GLY A 233 -31.36 15.27 -22.54
N ASN A 234 -31.51 15.26 -21.21
CA ASN A 234 -32.81 15.05 -20.56
C ASN A 234 -33.06 16.07 -19.44
N PRO A 235 -33.81 17.15 -19.70
CA PRO A 235 -34.16 18.14 -18.69
C PRO A 235 -34.99 17.59 -17.51
N ALA A 236 -35.66 16.45 -17.70
CA ALA A 236 -36.44 15.77 -16.68
C ALA A 236 -35.67 14.60 -16.03
N LEU A 237 -34.33 14.65 -16.04
CA LEU A 237 -33.49 13.67 -15.37
C LEU A 237 -33.84 13.59 -13.89
N SER A 238 -34.15 12.41 -13.39
CA SER A 238 -34.37 12.17 -11.96
C SER A 238 -33.10 11.59 -11.34
N VAL A 239 -32.68 12.13 -10.19
CA VAL A 239 -31.48 11.76 -9.47
C VAL A 239 -31.83 11.25 -8.09
N ASP A 240 -31.44 10.01 -7.79
CA ASP A 240 -31.48 9.41 -6.45
C ASP A 240 -30.08 9.38 -5.87
N LEU A 241 -29.85 10.06 -4.74
CA LEU A 241 -28.56 10.07 -4.06
C LEU A 241 -28.62 9.26 -2.77
N VAL A 242 -27.63 8.40 -2.56
CA VAL A 242 -27.31 7.79 -1.28
C VAL A 242 -26.05 8.49 -0.75
N PRO A 243 -26.22 9.55 0.05
CA PRO A 243 -25.08 10.29 0.61
C PRO A 243 -24.53 9.58 1.84
N ASP A 244 -23.29 9.89 2.20
CA ASP A 244 -22.85 9.72 3.58
C ASP A 244 -23.15 10.99 4.37
N LEU A 245 -23.57 10.83 5.63
CA LEU A 245 -23.89 11.95 6.51
C LEU A 245 -22.74 12.18 7.48
N ALA A 246 -22.07 13.32 7.36
CA ALA A 246 -21.06 13.77 8.32
C ALA A 246 -21.68 13.82 9.73
N HIS A 247 -20.97 13.25 10.72
CA HIS A 247 -21.47 13.11 12.10
C HIS A 247 -22.88 12.49 12.18
N GLY A 248 -23.23 11.62 11.22
CA GLY A 248 -24.53 10.97 11.16
C GLY A 248 -25.71 11.87 10.81
N ARG A 249 -25.49 13.14 10.48
CA ARG A 249 -26.55 14.15 10.28
C ARG A 249 -26.34 15.08 9.09
N PHE A 250 -25.12 15.50 8.77
CA PHE A 250 -24.89 16.58 7.84
C PHE A 250 -24.55 16.10 6.44
N LEU A 251 -25.29 16.55 5.43
CA LEU A 251 -24.93 16.39 4.02
C LEU A 251 -23.70 17.23 3.70
N ARG A 252 -22.70 16.64 3.05
CA ARG A 252 -21.48 17.36 2.64
C ARG A 252 -21.71 18.25 1.41
N THR A 253 -22.71 19.12 1.52
CA THR A 253 -23.04 20.15 0.52
C THR A 253 -23.83 21.26 1.23
N PRO A 254 -23.66 22.52 0.84
CA PRO A 254 -24.52 23.58 1.33
C PRO A 254 -25.94 23.38 0.78
N GLY A 255 -26.92 23.79 1.57
CA GLY A 255 -28.30 23.86 1.14
C GLY A 255 -28.56 25.14 0.30
N GLY A 256 -29.75 25.20 -0.26
CA GLY A 256 -30.19 26.38 -1.00
C GLY A 256 -31.60 26.22 -1.58
N GLU A 257 -32.21 27.32 -1.97
CA GLU A 257 -33.56 27.32 -2.54
C GLU A 257 -33.67 26.45 -3.80
N GLU A 258 -32.63 26.45 -4.63
CA GLU A 258 -32.58 25.65 -5.87
C GLU A 258 -32.52 24.13 -5.59
N VAL A 259 -31.76 23.72 -4.57
CA VAL A 259 -31.70 22.29 -4.15
C VAL A 259 -33.06 21.83 -3.60
N GLU A 260 -33.72 22.71 -2.82
CA GLU A 260 -35.07 22.40 -2.30
C GLU A 260 -36.12 22.38 -3.43
N ALA A 261 -36.03 23.24 -4.43
CA ALA A 261 -36.89 23.18 -5.61
C ALA A 261 -36.74 21.86 -6.39
N LEU A 262 -35.51 21.34 -6.55
CA LEU A 262 -35.26 20.04 -7.16
C LEU A 262 -35.83 18.88 -6.30
N ARG A 263 -35.81 19.00 -4.98
CA ARG A 263 -36.40 17.99 -4.08
C ARG A 263 -37.93 18.03 -4.16
N GLN A 264 -38.54 19.20 -4.12
CA GLN A 264 -40.00 19.40 -4.21
C GLN A 264 -40.56 18.94 -5.56
N SER A 265 -39.82 19.16 -6.65
CA SER A 265 -40.21 18.68 -7.98
C SER A 265 -40.03 17.15 -8.14
N GLY A 266 -39.32 16.50 -7.23
CA GLY A 266 -38.98 15.07 -7.32
C GLY A 266 -37.83 14.74 -8.27
N GLN A 267 -37.15 15.76 -8.82
CA GLN A 267 -35.96 15.55 -9.63
C GLN A 267 -34.77 15.09 -8.79
N LEU A 268 -34.69 15.53 -7.52
CA LEU A 268 -33.67 15.05 -6.57
C LEU A 268 -34.35 14.32 -5.41
N ARG A 269 -33.91 13.11 -5.11
CA ARG A 269 -34.31 12.35 -3.93
C ARG A 269 -33.07 11.90 -3.16
N LEU A 270 -33.07 12.18 -1.87
CA LEU A 270 -32.06 11.67 -0.96
C LEU A 270 -32.57 10.33 -0.39
N CYS A 271 -31.80 9.27 -0.59
CA CYS A 271 -32.23 7.91 -0.29
C CYS A 271 -31.36 7.28 0.79
N LYS A 272 -31.96 6.38 1.55
CA LYS A 272 -31.21 5.56 2.51
C LYS A 272 -30.31 4.56 1.76
N ASN A 273 -29.22 4.18 2.40
CA ASN A 273 -28.43 3.04 2.03
C ASN A 273 -29.32 1.78 2.12
N PRO A 274 -29.47 0.97 1.04
CA PRO A 274 -30.28 -0.24 1.08
C PRO A 274 -29.61 -1.40 1.83
N LEU A 275 -28.31 -1.30 2.09
CA LEU A 275 -27.55 -2.27 2.87
C LEU A 275 -27.52 -1.83 4.33
N GLU A 276 -27.72 -2.77 5.24
CA GLU A 276 -27.50 -2.50 6.66
C GLU A 276 -26.04 -2.10 6.85
N ARG A 277 -25.85 -0.95 7.49
CA ARG A 277 -24.52 -0.49 7.88
C ARG A 277 -24.08 -1.32 9.09
N ASP A 278 -22.91 -1.93 9.02
CA ASP A 278 -22.25 -2.50 10.20
C ASP A 278 -22.06 -1.35 11.21
N GLU A 279 -22.43 -1.53 12.46
CA GLU A 279 -22.27 -0.52 13.53
C GLU A 279 -20.82 -0.03 13.66
N ARG A 280 -19.86 -0.84 13.21
CA ARG A 280 -18.43 -0.52 13.18
C ARG A 280 -17.98 0.25 11.93
N SER A 281 -18.87 0.54 10.99
CA SER A 281 -18.54 1.25 9.76
C SER A 281 -18.48 2.75 10.01
N GLU A 282 -17.29 3.36 9.76
CA GLU A 282 -17.04 4.79 10.00
C GLU A 282 -17.71 5.67 8.95
N LEU A 283 -17.64 5.30 7.67
CA LEU A 283 -18.07 6.11 6.54
C LEU A 283 -18.69 5.25 5.43
N THR A 284 -19.77 5.69 4.82
CA THR A 284 -20.24 5.14 3.53
C THR A 284 -19.47 5.80 2.39
N HIS A 285 -18.28 5.26 2.08
CA HIS A 285 -17.35 5.83 1.11
C HIS A 285 -17.49 5.24 -0.30
N ALA A 286 -18.44 4.34 -0.51
CA ALA A 286 -18.72 3.72 -1.80
C ALA A 286 -19.09 4.76 -2.88
N LYS A 287 -18.59 4.54 -4.11
CA LYS A 287 -18.91 5.33 -5.28
C LYS A 287 -19.48 4.41 -6.35
N VAL A 288 -20.82 4.45 -6.47
CA VAL A 288 -21.58 3.59 -7.37
C VAL A 288 -22.56 4.43 -8.16
N TRP A 289 -22.58 4.29 -9.48
CA TRP A 289 -23.44 5.01 -10.39
C TRP A 289 -24.29 4.04 -11.19
N LEU A 290 -25.60 4.18 -11.16
CA LEU A 290 -26.52 3.41 -11.97
C LEU A 290 -27.35 4.37 -12.84
N ALA A 291 -27.08 4.35 -14.12
CA ALA A 291 -27.86 5.08 -15.12
C ALA A 291 -28.91 4.14 -15.72
N THR A 292 -30.19 4.52 -15.60
CA THR A 292 -31.32 3.77 -16.12
C THR A 292 -31.99 4.51 -17.26
N GLY A 293 -31.97 3.92 -18.45
CA GLY A 293 -32.62 4.39 -19.66
C GLY A 293 -34.01 3.79 -19.86
N LYS A 294 -34.47 3.77 -21.10
CA LYS A 294 -35.76 3.17 -21.46
C LYS A 294 -35.70 1.65 -21.49
N THR A 295 -34.61 1.10 -22.04
CA THR A 295 -34.47 -0.31 -22.36
C THR A 295 -33.28 -0.95 -21.68
N SER A 296 -32.34 -0.17 -21.19
CA SER A 296 -31.08 -0.63 -20.62
C SER A 296 -30.77 0.09 -19.31
N ALA A 297 -29.89 -0.51 -18.50
CA ALA A 297 -29.25 0.13 -17.38
C ALA A 297 -27.76 -0.17 -17.39
N THR A 298 -26.98 0.82 -16.98
CA THR A 298 -25.52 0.73 -16.92
C THR A 298 -25.06 1.04 -15.50
N LEU A 299 -24.30 0.13 -14.91
CA LEU A 299 -23.68 0.26 -13.59
C LEU A 299 -22.23 0.62 -13.75
N ALA A 300 -21.77 1.61 -12.98
CA ALA A 300 -20.36 1.95 -12.85
C ALA A 300 -19.94 1.90 -11.39
N ILE A 301 -18.81 1.24 -11.12
CA ILE A 301 -18.15 1.18 -9.81
C ILE A 301 -16.71 1.65 -9.99
N GLY A 302 -16.31 2.64 -9.21
CA GLY A 302 -14.98 3.24 -9.34
C GLY A 302 -14.70 4.33 -8.33
N SER A 303 -13.88 5.28 -8.72
CA SER A 303 -13.43 6.36 -7.83
C SER A 303 -14.25 7.66 -7.94
N TRP A 304 -15.22 7.75 -8.83
CA TRP A 304 -15.98 8.97 -9.18
C TRP A 304 -16.91 9.46 -8.07
N ASN A 305 -16.61 10.57 -7.45
CA ASN A 305 -17.52 11.28 -6.56
C ASN A 305 -18.62 12.02 -7.35
N PHE A 306 -19.72 12.36 -6.68
CA PHE A 306 -20.81 13.16 -7.24
C PHE A 306 -20.45 14.65 -7.19
N THR A 307 -19.35 15.01 -7.86
CA THR A 307 -18.78 16.36 -7.94
C THR A 307 -18.30 16.65 -9.36
N ALA A 308 -18.19 17.91 -9.75
CA ALA A 308 -17.68 18.28 -11.06
C ALA A 308 -16.25 17.76 -11.31
N PRO A 309 -15.26 17.92 -10.41
CA PRO A 309 -13.93 17.34 -10.57
C PRO A 309 -13.94 15.80 -10.60
N GLY A 310 -14.75 15.15 -9.76
CA GLY A 310 -14.84 13.69 -9.67
C GLY A 310 -15.53 13.05 -10.87
N CYS A 311 -16.46 13.74 -11.53
CA CYS A 311 -17.12 13.24 -12.73
C CYS A 311 -16.31 13.43 -14.02
N SER A 312 -15.28 14.29 -14.00
CA SER A 312 -14.32 14.62 -15.08
C SER A 312 -14.91 14.98 -16.45
N SER A 313 -16.22 15.00 -16.60
CA SER A 313 -16.91 15.21 -17.88
C SER A 313 -17.71 16.50 -17.97
N ILE A 314 -17.92 17.19 -16.84
CA ILE A 314 -18.91 18.28 -16.73
C ILE A 314 -18.30 19.57 -16.17
N SER A 315 -17.04 19.55 -15.79
CA SER A 315 -16.42 20.79 -15.28
C SER A 315 -16.47 21.86 -16.36
N THR A 316 -17.09 23.01 -16.04
CA THR A 316 -17.02 24.24 -16.85
C THR A 316 -15.58 24.75 -16.94
N ASP A 317 -14.77 24.41 -15.95
CA ASP A 317 -13.32 24.56 -15.97
C ASP A 317 -12.67 23.23 -16.32
N GLU A 318 -12.27 23.10 -17.59
CA GLU A 318 -11.61 21.89 -18.10
C GLU A 318 -10.30 21.56 -17.37
N ALA A 319 -9.68 22.54 -16.72
CA ALA A 319 -8.47 22.38 -15.96
C ALA A 319 -8.70 21.69 -14.61
N HIS A 320 -9.86 21.85 -13.98
CA HIS A 320 -10.20 21.28 -12.67
C HIS A 320 -10.86 19.91 -12.78
N ARG A 321 -10.09 18.88 -13.10
CA ARG A 321 -10.59 17.48 -13.22
C ARG A 321 -9.67 16.51 -12.51
N ASN A 322 -10.24 15.61 -11.75
CA ASN A 322 -9.48 14.51 -11.18
C ASN A 322 -9.18 13.44 -12.25
N ILE A 323 -8.09 12.72 -12.05
CA ILE A 323 -7.86 11.46 -12.75
C ILE A 323 -8.58 10.38 -11.97
N GLU A 324 -9.60 9.79 -12.59
CA GLU A 324 -10.49 8.80 -12.01
C GLU A 324 -10.52 7.54 -12.87
N ALA A 325 -10.90 6.40 -12.28
CA ALA A 325 -11.04 5.14 -13.01
C ALA A 325 -12.09 4.23 -12.36
N GLY A 326 -12.64 3.31 -13.18
CA GLY A 326 -13.57 2.30 -12.69
C GLY A 326 -14.04 1.35 -13.77
N ILE A 327 -14.88 0.40 -13.38
CA ILE A 327 -15.48 -0.62 -14.22
C ILE A 327 -16.92 -0.23 -14.51
N VAL A 328 -17.32 -0.36 -15.78
CA VAL A 328 -18.67 -0.07 -16.26
C VAL A 328 -19.22 -1.28 -16.99
N HIS A 329 -20.42 -1.71 -16.63
CA HIS A 329 -21.08 -2.85 -17.30
C HIS A 329 -22.60 -2.69 -17.35
N ARG A 330 -23.23 -3.41 -18.26
CA ARG A 330 -24.68 -3.44 -18.39
C ARG A 330 -25.30 -4.30 -17.29
N VAL A 331 -26.42 -3.83 -16.76
CA VAL A 331 -27.24 -4.56 -15.78
C VAL A 331 -28.70 -4.57 -16.19
N SER A 332 -29.50 -5.32 -15.48
CA SER A 332 -30.96 -5.32 -15.70
C SER A 332 -31.55 -3.92 -15.45
N PRO A 333 -32.46 -3.42 -16.29
CA PRO A 333 -33.19 -2.17 -16.03
C PRO A 333 -33.98 -2.18 -14.71
N LYS A 334 -34.21 -3.37 -14.15
CA LYS A 334 -34.89 -3.53 -12.84
C LYS A 334 -33.92 -3.44 -11.66
N THR A 335 -32.62 -3.32 -11.90
CA THR A 335 -31.61 -3.19 -10.84
C THR A 335 -31.88 -1.95 -10.01
N LYS A 336 -31.83 -2.10 -8.70
CA LYS A 336 -31.99 -1.01 -7.73
C LYS A 336 -30.80 -1.01 -6.80
N ILE A 337 -30.22 0.16 -6.57
CA ILE A 337 -29.08 0.36 -5.65
C ILE A 337 -29.42 1.34 -4.53
N VAL A 338 -30.65 1.83 -4.42
CA VAL A 338 -31.08 2.81 -3.41
C VAL A 338 -32.21 2.26 -2.57
N GLY A 339 -32.24 2.64 -1.30
CA GLY A 339 -33.29 2.31 -0.35
C GLY A 339 -34.45 3.33 -0.38
N ALA A 340 -35.21 3.41 0.71
CA ALA A 340 -36.30 4.36 0.89
C ALA A 340 -35.77 5.81 0.91
N VAL A 341 -36.62 6.77 0.59
CA VAL A 341 -36.32 8.20 0.71
C VAL A 341 -36.02 8.55 2.17
N LEU A 342 -35.00 9.38 2.41
CA LEU A 342 -34.67 9.90 3.73
C LEU A 342 -35.78 10.80 4.25
N ASP A 343 -36.08 10.68 5.53
CA ASP A 343 -36.95 11.64 6.23
C ASP A 343 -36.26 13.01 6.27
N GLU A 344 -37.02 14.07 6.10
CA GLU A 344 -36.50 15.45 6.14
C GLU A 344 -35.86 15.82 7.49
N LYS A 345 -36.28 15.17 8.57
CA LYS A 345 -35.70 15.35 9.91
C LYS A 345 -34.41 14.58 10.12
N ALA A 346 -34.08 13.64 9.22
CA ALA A 346 -32.94 12.76 9.35
C ALA A 346 -31.61 13.40 8.90
N PHE A 347 -31.65 14.56 8.26
CA PHE A 347 -30.44 15.23 7.78
C PHE A 347 -30.55 16.75 7.89
N ALA A 348 -29.41 17.43 7.79
CA ALA A 348 -29.29 18.85 7.61
C ALA A 348 -28.17 19.11 6.58
N TYR A 349 -28.13 20.31 6.00
CA TYR A 349 -27.02 20.70 5.14
C TYR A 349 -25.82 21.12 5.98
N ALA A 350 -24.62 20.82 5.52
CA ALA A 350 -23.40 21.25 6.20
C ALA A 350 -23.21 22.77 6.09
N SER A 351 -22.70 23.39 7.13
CA SER A 351 -22.23 24.77 7.05
C SER A 351 -20.92 24.85 6.26
N VAL A 352 -20.58 26.08 5.81
CA VAL A 352 -19.31 26.32 5.09
C VAL A 352 -18.12 25.96 5.98
N GLU A 353 -18.18 26.32 7.26
CA GLU A 353 -17.13 26.05 8.24
C GLU A 353 -16.92 24.54 8.45
N LEU A 354 -18.01 23.74 8.46
CA LEU A 354 -17.89 22.28 8.55
C LEU A 354 -17.25 21.69 7.30
N LEU A 355 -17.62 22.19 6.12
CA LEU A 355 -17.04 21.73 4.86
C LEU A 355 -15.56 22.10 4.74
N GLU A 356 -15.17 23.28 5.21
CA GLU A 356 -13.77 23.69 5.27
C GLU A 356 -12.96 22.86 6.26
N ALA A 357 -13.53 22.56 7.43
CA ALA A 357 -12.87 21.72 8.45
C ALA A 357 -12.69 20.25 7.99
N GLU A 358 -13.63 19.71 7.21
CA GLU A 358 -13.52 18.38 6.59
C GLU A 358 -12.77 18.41 5.25
N GLY A 359 -12.39 19.59 4.77
CA GLY A 359 -11.67 19.78 3.51
C GLY A 359 -10.34 19.05 3.50
N LEU A 360 -10.02 18.40 2.39
CA LEU A 360 -8.74 17.75 2.20
C LEU A 360 -7.64 18.82 2.10
N HIS A 361 -6.78 18.88 3.10
CA HIS A 361 -5.56 19.68 3.02
C HIS A 361 -4.54 18.95 2.16
N VAL A 362 -4.47 19.33 0.88
CA VAL A 362 -3.42 18.86 -0.02
C VAL A 362 -2.20 19.75 0.19
N PRO A 363 -1.02 19.19 0.53
CA PRO A 363 0.19 19.97 0.70
C PRO A 363 0.53 20.80 -0.54
N ASP A 364 1.09 21.99 -0.33
CA ASP A 364 1.57 22.84 -1.40
C ASP A 364 2.60 22.11 -2.27
N GLN A 365 2.46 22.27 -3.57
CA GLN A 365 3.40 21.68 -4.50
C GLN A 365 4.63 22.58 -4.68
N LEU A 366 5.77 21.95 -4.90
CA LEU A 366 6.94 22.65 -5.41
C LEU A 366 6.65 23.24 -6.81
N PRO A 367 7.27 24.37 -7.19
CA PRO A 367 7.12 24.93 -8.54
C PRO A 367 7.71 24.03 -9.64
N PHE A 368 8.26 22.90 -9.28
CA PHE A 368 8.86 21.90 -10.16
C PHE A 368 8.56 20.48 -9.67
N ASP A 369 8.69 19.52 -10.56
CA ASP A 369 8.70 18.10 -10.23
C ASP A 369 10.11 17.54 -10.34
N LEU A 370 10.49 16.71 -9.36
CA LEU A 370 11.69 15.90 -9.40
C LEU A 370 11.32 14.43 -9.55
N GLN A 371 12.13 13.72 -10.34
CA GLN A 371 12.22 12.28 -10.37
C GLN A 371 13.60 11.90 -9.84
N VAL A 372 13.62 11.29 -8.66
CA VAL A 372 14.83 10.78 -8.02
C VAL A 372 14.79 9.26 -8.09
N GLN A 373 15.73 8.68 -8.80
CA GLN A 373 15.86 7.24 -8.96
C GLN A 373 17.15 6.76 -8.30
N PHE A 374 17.06 5.66 -7.56
CA PHE A 374 18.22 4.95 -7.02
C PHE A 374 18.27 3.54 -7.62
N ASP A 375 19.42 3.17 -8.19
CA ASP A 375 19.65 1.83 -8.74
C ASP A 375 20.52 1.00 -7.78
N TRP A 376 19.90 -0.01 -7.18
CA TRP A 376 20.56 -0.94 -6.26
C TRP A 376 21.70 -1.73 -6.89
N ARG A 377 21.66 -1.96 -8.20
CA ARG A 377 22.71 -2.70 -8.90
C ARG A 377 24.00 -1.91 -8.98
N SER A 378 23.90 -0.61 -9.22
CA SER A 378 25.05 0.28 -9.39
C SER A 378 25.38 1.11 -8.14
N GLY A 379 24.46 1.20 -7.16
CA GLY A 379 24.58 2.07 -5.99
C GLY A 379 24.53 3.56 -6.34
N LYS A 380 23.83 3.92 -7.42
CA LYS A 380 23.86 5.28 -7.96
C LYS A 380 22.48 5.92 -8.02
N TYR A 381 22.47 7.23 -7.87
CA TYR A 381 21.30 8.06 -8.13
C TYR A 381 21.31 8.64 -9.53
N ALA A 382 20.12 8.80 -10.09
CA ALA A 382 19.81 9.64 -11.25
C ALA A 382 18.68 10.59 -10.86
N VAL A 383 18.89 11.90 -11.06
CA VAL A 383 17.89 12.92 -10.76
C VAL A 383 17.59 13.71 -12.02
N SER A 384 16.31 13.81 -12.35
CA SER A 384 15.78 14.66 -13.41
C SER A 384 14.63 15.49 -12.86
N GLY A 385 14.28 16.56 -13.57
CA GLY A 385 13.16 17.41 -13.12
C GLY A 385 12.76 18.43 -14.16
N GLU A 386 11.56 18.97 -13.97
CA GLU A 386 10.98 19.99 -14.82
C GLU A 386 10.34 21.08 -13.97
N TRP A 387 10.61 22.34 -14.35
CA TRP A 387 10.07 23.54 -13.71
C TRP A 387 8.77 23.97 -14.41
N PHE A 388 7.72 24.20 -13.66
CA PHE A 388 6.39 24.54 -14.21
C PHE A 388 6.01 25.99 -13.97
N ASP A 389 6.21 26.50 -12.76
CA ASP A 389 5.65 27.78 -12.31
C ASP A 389 6.67 28.92 -12.38
N GLY A 390 6.49 29.83 -13.31
CA GLY A 390 7.33 31.00 -13.46
C GLY A 390 8.73 30.70 -14.00
N LYS A 391 9.72 31.50 -13.59
CA LYS A 391 11.13 31.32 -13.95
C LYS A 391 11.87 30.53 -12.86
N PRO A 392 12.71 29.56 -13.22
CA PRO A 392 13.53 28.85 -12.25
C PRO A 392 14.38 29.78 -11.39
N ILE A 393 14.41 29.52 -10.09
CA ILE A 393 15.27 30.20 -9.13
C ILE A 393 16.31 29.22 -8.56
N ALA A 394 17.55 29.66 -8.39
CA ALA A 394 18.67 28.83 -8.00
C ALA A 394 18.84 28.71 -6.47
N GLN A 395 17.73 28.60 -5.72
CA GLN A 395 17.78 28.57 -4.26
C GLN A 395 17.40 27.23 -3.63
N TYR A 396 17.00 26.27 -4.45
CA TYR A 396 16.63 24.95 -3.97
C TYR A 396 17.84 24.01 -3.95
N ALA A 397 17.89 23.17 -2.94
CA ALA A 397 18.92 22.15 -2.81
C ALA A 397 18.30 20.78 -2.49
N LEU A 398 19.02 19.71 -2.80
CA LEU A 398 18.60 18.33 -2.66
C LEU A 398 19.49 17.60 -1.67
N CYS A 399 18.88 16.91 -0.70
CA CYS A 399 19.54 15.94 0.17
C CYS A 399 19.09 14.52 -0.23
N LEU A 400 20.06 13.62 -0.37
CA LEU A 400 19.85 12.23 -0.75
C LEU A 400 20.43 11.31 0.33
N PRO A 401 19.75 10.23 0.73
CA PRO A 401 20.31 9.24 1.65
C PRO A 401 21.63 8.67 1.14
N GLY A 402 22.59 8.50 2.03
CA GLY A 402 23.92 7.98 1.68
C GLY A 402 24.84 8.94 0.92
N ILE A 403 24.43 10.21 0.77
CA ILE A 403 25.26 11.30 0.23
C ILE A 403 25.31 12.41 1.28
N ALA A 404 26.49 12.62 1.86
CA ALA A 404 26.66 13.63 2.92
C ALA A 404 26.52 15.09 2.41
N GLN A 405 26.77 15.32 1.13
CA GLN A 405 26.77 16.66 0.54
C GLN A 405 25.36 17.08 0.10
N VAL A 406 24.95 18.29 0.49
CA VAL A 406 23.75 18.95 -0.04
C VAL A 406 24.01 19.39 -1.49
N ILE A 407 23.14 19.03 -2.41
CA ILE A 407 23.31 19.21 -3.85
C ILE A 407 22.46 20.40 -4.34
N PRO A 408 23.03 21.51 -4.79
CA PRO A 408 22.26 22.61 -5.35
C PRO A 408 21.58 22.19 -6.67
N LEU A 409 20.30 22.56 -6.84
CA LEU A 409 19.55 22.29 -8.06
C LEU A 409 19.78 23.39 -9.10
N GLY A 410 20.44 23.03 -10.20
CA GLY A 410 20.70 23.93 -11.33
C GLY A 410 19.69 23.71 -12.47
N TRP A 411 19.26 24.78 -13.11
CA TRP A 411 18.26 24.73 -14.17
C TRP A 411 18.78 25.28 -15.50
N ARG A 412 18.40 24.64 -16.60
CA ARG A 412 18.61 25.14 -17.96
C ARG A 412 17.25 25.31 -18.64
N GLY A 413 16.79 26.56 -18.73
CA GLY A 413 15.40 26.82 -19.06
C GLY A 413 14.49 26.19 -17.99
N LYS A 414 13.51 25.40 -18.38
CA LYS A 414 12.63 24.68 -17.45
C LYS A 414 13.15 23.30 -17.02
N SER A 415 14.20 22.80 -17.64
CA SER A 415 14.72 21.47 -17.33
C SER A 415 15.82 21.54 -16.27
N LEU A 416 15.78 20.63 -15.31
CA LEU A 416 16.88 20.42 -14.36
C LEU A 416 18.13 20.00 -15.14
N ILE A 417 19.29 20.56 -14.79
CA ILE A 417 20.57 20.03 -15.25
C ILE A 417 20.71 18.64 -14.61
N ALA A 418 20.48 17.60 -15.41
CA ALA A 418 20.37 16.24 -14.94
C ALA A 418 21.60 15.83 -14.12
N LEU A 419 21.37 15.35 -12.91
CA LEU A 419 22.39 14.77 -12.06
C LEU A 419 22.40 13.27 -12.33
N ARG A 420 23.47 12.78 -12.92
CA ARG A 420 23.65 11.37 -13.25
C ARG A 420 24.85 10.80 -12.54
N ASP A 421 24.79 9.51 -12.27
CA ASP A 421 25.91 8.75 -11.68
C ASP A 421 26.39 9.28 -10.31
N LEU A 422 25.49 9.88 -9.53
CA LEU A 422 25.80 10.24 -8.14
C LEU A 422 25.92 8.95 -7.31
N VAL A 423 27.14 8.64 -6.89
CA VAL A 423 27.41 7.42 -6.11
C VAL A 423 26.99 7.65 -4.66
N ALA A 424 26.14 6.78 -4.11
CA ALA A 424 25.89 6.78 -2.69
C ALA A 424 27.11 6.22 -1.95
N GLU A 425 27.69 7.03 -1.07
CA GLU A 425 28.84 6.63 -0.23
C GLU A 425 28.43 5.58 0.81
N GLN A 426 27.19 5.68 1.28
CA GLN A 426 26.56 4.77 2.24
C GLN A 426 25.22 4.27 1.69
N PRO A 427 25.21 3.34 0.72
CA PRO A 427 23.98 2.89 0.08
C PRO A 427 23.01 2.21 1.04
N ASP A 428 23.48 1.69 2.18
CA ASP A 428 22.65 1.08 3.21
C ASP A 428 21.70 2.09 3.90
N GLU A 429 21.98 3.39 3.84
CA GLU A 429 21.04 4.41 4.32
C GLU A 429 19.73 4.42 3.52
N VAL A 430 19.77 4.06 2.22
CA VAL A 430 18.58 3.94 1.38
C VAL A 430 17.66 2.80 1.85
N LEU A 431 18.18 1.81 2.60
CA LEU A 431 17.36 0.76 3.21
C LEU A 431 16.47 1.29 4.34
N THR A 432 16.86 2.38 4.97
CA THR A 432 16.17 2.96 6.13
C THR A 432 15.44 4.25 5.80
N GLN A 433 15.82 4.92 4.70
CA GLN A 433 15.28 6.22 4.33
C GLN A 433 14.92 6.25 2.83
N HIS A 434 13.62 6.14 2.54
CA HIS A 434 13.09 6.09 1.18
C HIS A 434 12.77 7.46 0.59
N PHE A 435 13.12 8.55 1.27
CA PHE A 435 12.77 9.90 0.89
C PHE A 435 14.01 10.73 0.57
N TYR A 436 13.89 11.54 -0.45
CA TYR A 436 14.79 12.67 -0.66
C TYR A 436 14.17 13.93 -0.07
N THR A 437 15.01 14.86 0.35
CA THR A 437 14.57 16.14 0.90
C THR A 437 14.96 17.28 -0.01
N VAL A 438 14.02 18.16 -0.31
CA VAL A 438 14.27 19.44 -0.99
C VAL A 438 14.27 20.54 0.04
N ILE A 439 15.42 21.18 0.21
CA ILE A 439 15.58 22.35 1.08
C ILE A 439 14.97 23.55 0.38
N ARG A 440 14.03 24.23 1.04
CA ARG A 440 13.34 25.42 0.57
C ARG A 440 13.80 26.65 1.35
N PRO A 441 14.27 27.71 0.69
CA PRO A 441 14.71 28.92 1.40
C PRO A 441 13.54 29.61 2.10
N GLY A 442 13.60 29.70 3.42
CA GLY A 442 12.60 30.38 4.24
C GLY A 442 11.29 29.66 4.45
N GLU A 443 11.17 28.41 4.01
CA GLU A 443 10.01 27.56 4.18
C GLU A 443 10.39 26.21 4.79
N ALA A 444 9.40 25.42 5.18
CA ALA A 444 9.64 24.04 5.63
C ALA A 444 10.16 23.19 4.46
N ASP A 445 11.08 22.28 4.75
CA ASP A 445 11.61 21.33 3.78
C ASP A 445 10.49 20.47 3.18
N TRP A 446 10.66 20.08 1.91
CA TRP A 446 9.74 19.21 1.22
C TRP A 446 10.37 17.84 1.00
N GLN A 447 9.59 16.78 1.10
CA GLN A 447 10.07 15.42 0.89
C GLN A 447 9.36 14.74 -0.26
N GLY A 448 10.11 13.91 -0.99
CA GLY A 448 9.58 13.07 -2.05
C GLY A 448 10.16 11.67 -1.99
N ILE A 449 9.45 10.71 -2.55
CA ILE A 449 9.87 9.29 -2.58
C ILE A 449 10.95 9.08 -3.63
N ILE A 450 11.95 8.27 -3.26
CA ILE A 450 12.98 7.76 -4.15
C ILE A 450 12.40 6.56 -4.91
N HIS A 451 12.44 6.61 -6.24
CA HIS A 451 12.10 5.49 -7.09
C HIS A 451 13.26 4.48 -7.11
N GLU A 452 13.10 3.39 -6.40
CA GLU A 452 14.10 2.32 -6.35
C GLU A 452 13.96 1.37 -7.54
N VAL A 453 15.07 1.13 -8.25
CA VAL A 453 15.16 0.14 -9.33
C VAL A 453 16.24 -0.89 -9.03
N GLY A 454 16.20 -2.02 -9.74
CA GLY A 454 17.17 -3.09 -9.50
C GLY A 454 17.00 -3.76 -8.13
N GLN A 455 15.79 -3.84 -7.61
CA GLN A 455 15.50 -4.35 -6.27
C GLN A 455 15.97 -5.79 -6.03
N ALA A 456 16.21 -6.58 -7.08
CA ALA A 456 16.85 -7.89 -6.96
C ALA A 456 18.30 -7.83 -6.42
N PHE A 457 18.94 -6.66 -6.47
CA PHE A 457 20.26 -6.41 -5.91
C PHE A 457 20.22 -5.71 -4.55
N ARG A 458 19.03 -5.34 -4.09
CA ARG A 458 18.83 -4.77 -2.77
C ARG A 458 19.25 -5.76 -1.71
N ARG A 459 20.07 -5.32 -0.77
CA ARG A 459 20.40 -6.14 0.39
C ARG A 459 19.13 -6.43 1.19
N VAL A 460 18.99 -7.68 1.57
CA VAL A 460 18.10 -8.02 2.68
C VAL A 460 18.68 -7.31 3.90
N ASN A 461 17.84 -6.64 4.66
CA ASN A 461 18.27 -6.04 5.91
C ASN A 461 18.79 -7.14 6.82
N GLY A 462 20.10 -7.30 6.90
CA GLY A 462 20.75 -8.21 7.83
C GLY A 462 20.53 -7.72 9.26
N PHE A 463 20.81 -8.59 10.20
CA PHE A 463 20.79 -8.22 11.61
C PHE A 463 22.19 -7.76 12.02
N ASP A 464 22.27 -6.59 12.67
CA ASP A 464 23.57 -5.98 13.01
C ASP A 464 24.34 -6.77 14.05
N SER A 465 23.64 -7.46 14.95
CA SER A 465 24.24 -8.23 16.03
C SER A 465 23.41 -9.47 16.40
N LEU A 466 24.00 -10.36 17.21
CA LEU A 466 23.28 -11.49 17.80
C LEU A 466 22.06 -11.03 18.62
N HIS A 467 22.19 -9.92 19.38
CA HIS A 467 21.09 -9.34 20.15
C HIS A 467 19.98 -8.82 19.25
N ASP A 468 20.32 -8.14 18.17
CA ASP A 468 19.37 -7.62 17.19
C ASP A 468 18.59 -8.77 16.53
N LEU A 469 19.30 -9.82 16.10
CA LEU A 469 18.67 -11.01 15.54
C LEU A 469 17.73 -11.70 16.55
N LEU A 470 18.16 -11.93 17.78
CA LEU A 470 17.34 -12.58 18.81
C LEU A 470 16.11 -11.71 19.19
N ASN A 471 16.29 -10.40 19.30
CA ASN A 471 15.17 -9.48 19.54
C ASN A 471 14.16 -9.52 18.37
N SER A 472 14.61 -9.69 17.14
CA SER A 472 13.74 -9.75 15.98
C SER A 472 12.77 -10.95 15.99
N TYR A 473 13.06 -12.00 16.75
CA TYR A 473 12.17 -13.16 16.89
C TYR A 473 11.02 -12.94 17.87
N ILE A 474 11.13 -11.97 18.76
CA ILE A 474 10.19 -11.76 19.87
C ILE A 474 9.57 -10.36 19.91
N SER A 475 10.11 -9.42 19.16
CA SER A 475 9.49 -8.10 19.07
C SER A 475 8.22 -8.22 18.24
N ASP A 476 7.09 -7.95 18.87
CA ASP A 476 5.80 -8.00 18.20
C ASP A 476 5.64 -6.93 17.12
N VAL A 477 6.54 -5.92 17.09
CA VAL A 477 6.53 -4.83 16.11
C VAL A 477 7.95 -4.26 15.98
N ASP A 478 8.30 -3.72 14.82
CA ASP A 478 9.48 -2.87 14.67
C ASP A 478 9.31 -1.66 15.59
N PRO A 479 10.29 -1.33 16.49
CA PRO A 479 10.20 -0.17 17.36
C PRO A 479 10.01 1.17 16.63
N GLN A 480 10.27 1.21 15.31
CA GLN A 480 10.04 2.36 14.45
C GLN A 480 8.61 2.40 13.86
N ASP A 481 7.78 1.40 14.13
CA ASP A 481 6.46 1.23 13.53
C ASP A 481 5.33 1.48 14.54
N ASN A 482 5.17 2.72 14.97
CA ASN A 482 4.06 3.13 15.86
C ASN A 482 2.69 2.84 15.24
N ASP A 483 2.57 2.90 13.91
CA ASP A 483 1.30 2.65 13.21
C ASP A 483 0.85 1.18 13.31
N ALA A 484 1.77 0.23 13.31
CA ALA A 484 1.41 -1.18 13.46
C ALA A 484 0.99 -1.51 14.90
N VAL A 485 1.49 -0.77 15.91
CA VAL A 485 1.03 -0.87 17.30
C VAL A 485 -0.37 -0.30 17.43
N GLN A 486 -0.63 0.89 16.91
CA GLN A 486 -1.96 1.52 16.90
C GLN A 486 -2.97 0.66 16.11
N LEU A 487 -2.55 0.06 15.00
CA LEU A 487 -3.37 -0.84 14.21
C LEU A 487 -3.78 -2.09 15.01
N ARG A 488 -2.88 -2.67 15.80
CA ARG A 488 -3.16 -3.83 16.65
C ARG A 488 -4.03 -3.47 17.85
N GLU A 489 -3.77 -2.33 18.48
CA GLU A 489 -4.57 -1.83 19.60
C GLU A 489 -5.99 -1.49 19.12
N SER A 490 -6.16 -0.82 18.00
CA SER A 490 -7.48 -0.52 17.42
C SER A 490 -8.26 -1.77 16.96
N LEU A 491 -7.57 -2.88 16.72
CA LEU A 491 -8.22 -4.17 16.40
C LEU A 491 -8.59 -4.98 17.65
N ARG A 492 -7.96 -4.68 18.80
CA ARG A 492 -8.24 -5.35 20.09
C ARG A 492 -9.28 -4.62 20.94
N ASP A 493 -9.26 -3.30 20.92
CA ASP A 493 -10.17 -2.49 21.74
C ASP A 493 -11.35 -2.01 20.88
N GLY A 494 -12.46 -2.69 21.02
CA GLY A 494 -13.76 -2.31 20.44
C GLY A 494 -14.43 -1.16 21.18
N ASP A 495 -13.69 -0.27 21.85
CA ASP A 495 -14.26 0.88 22.55
C ASP A 495 -13.51 2.17 22.24
N SER A 496 -14.30 3.19 21.95
CA SER A 496 -14.02 4.60 21.75
C SER A 496 -12.81 5.14 22.52
N ALA A 497 -11.78 5.55 21.78
CA ALA A 497 -10.78 6.47 22.31
C ALA A 497 -11.02 7.86 21.75
N GLU A 498 -11.47 8.77 22.60
CA GLU A 498 -11.39 10.21 22.41
C GLU A 498 -9.93 10.63 22.20
N ASP A 499 -9.73 11.61 21.34
CA ASP A 499 -8.45 12.25 21.05
C ASP A 499 -7.76 12.74 22.33
N ALA A 500 -6.83 11.94 22.84
CA ALA A 500 -5.84 12.40 23.80
C ALA A 500 -4.50 12.62 23.08
N PRO A 501 -3.84 13.77 23.23
CA PRO A 501 -2.52 13.96 22.66
C PRO A 501 -1.56 12.93 23.26
N LEU A 502 -0.94 12.14 22.39
CA LEU A 502 0.08 11.19 22.78
C LEU A 502 1.29 11.96 23.33
N GLU A 503 1.48 11.92 24.65
CA GLU A 503 2.76 12.29 25.23
C GLU A 503 3.83 11.36 24.64
N GLU A 504 4.80 11.93 23.93
CA GLU A 504 6.04 11.25 23.54
C GLU A 504 6.68 10.63 24.77
N LYS A 505 6.46 9.35 24.99
CA LYS A 505 7.28 8.62 25.96
C LYS A 505 8.69 8.55 25.39
N PRO A 506 9.70 9.08 26.09
CA PRO A 506 11.08 9.00 25.64
C PRO A 506 11.41 7.52 25.41
N LEU A 507 11.98 7.22 24.23
CA LEU A 507 12.55 5.94 23.87
C LEU A 507 13.32 5.41 25.08
N ALA A 508 12.76 4.41 25.75
CA ALA A 508 13.45 3.77 26.86
C ALA A 508 14.78 3.28 26.31
N GLN A 509 15.86 3.85 26.80
CA GLN A 509 17.22 3.39 26.58
C GLN A 509 17.16 1.87 26.64
N THR A 510 17.66 1.20 25.61
CA THR A 510 17.78 -0.25 25.50
C THR A 510 18.36 -0.80 26.80
N SER A 511 17.48 -1.08 27.75
CA SER A 511 17.85 -1.79 28.97
C SER A 511 18.41 -3.13 28.52
N ALA A 512 19.55 -3.51 29.04
CA ALA A 512 20.22 -4.77 28.76
C ALA A 512 19.17 -5.87 28.65
N THR A 513 18.98 -6.42 27.46
CA THR A 513 17.96 -7.42 27.16
C THR A 513 18.15 -8.55 28.16
N SER A 514 17.17 -8.81 29.02
CA SER A 514 17.34 -9.80 30.07
C SER A 514 17.63 -11.16 29.46
N TYR A 515 18.46 -11.98 30.09
CA TYR A 515 18.73 -13.34 29.63
C TYR A 515 17.45 -14.13 29.36
N PHE A 516 16.41 -13.95 30.17
CA PHE A 516 15.09 -14.55 29.95
C PHE A 516 14.49 -14.23 28.61
N ARG A 517 14.63 -13.01 28.14
CA ARG A 517 14.11 -12.60 26.85
C ARG A 517 14.83 -13.28 25.69
N LEU A 518 16.13 -13.44 25.79
CA LEU A 518 16.94 -14.14 24.80
C LEU A 518 16.64 -15.65 24.74
N PHE A 519 16.48 -16.29 25.90
CA PHE A 519 16.05 -17.69 25.96
C PHE A 519 14.65 -17.87 25.41
N TYR A 520 13.74 -16.94 25.69
CA TYR A 520 12.41 -16.96 25.11
C TYR A 520 12.44 -16.85 23.56
N ALA A 521 13.33 -16.02 23.02
CA ALA A 521 13.54 -15.94 21.57
C ALA A 521 13.96 -17.29 20.96
N LEU A 522 14.90 -17.97 21.60
CA LEU A 522 15.36 -19.28 21.17
C LEU A 522 14.27 -20.36 21.30
N GLU A 523 13.47 -20.30 22.37
CA GLU A 523 12.33 -21.21 22.56
C GLU A 523 11.25 -21.01 21.49
N LYS A 524 10.94 -19.78 21.14
CA LYS A 524 10.05 -19.48 20.02
C LYS A 524 10.58 -20.05 18.69
N ARG A 525 11.89 -19.99 18.50
CA ARG A 525 12.53 -20.60 17.33
C ARG A 525 12.45 -22.12 17.35
N ARG A 526 12.57 -22.74 18.53
CA ARG A 526 12.40 -24.19 18.72
C ARG A 526 10.98 -24.63 18.38
N GLU A 527 9.97 -23.97 18.98
CA GLU A 527 8.56 -24.22 18.68
C GLU A 527 8.29 -24.14 17.16
N GLN A 528 8.82 -23.13 16.51
CA GLN A 528 8.65 -22.92 15.07
C GLN A 528 9.28 -24.04 14.24
N LEU A 529 10.49 -24.50 14.58
CA LEU A 529 11.12 -25.65 13.93
C LEU A 529 10.31 -26.94 14.12
N GLU A 530 9.60 -27.08 15.24
CA GLU A 530 8.76 -28.24 15.53
C GLU A 530 7.46 -28.25 14.74
N THR A 531 6.96 -27.11 14.30
CA THR A 531 5.71 -27.00 13.51
C THR A 531 5.91 -27.21 12.01
N LEU A 532 7.15 -27.15 11.50
CA LEU A 532 7.44 -27.33 10.08
C LEU A 532 7.26 -28.80 9.68
N ASN A 533 6.41 -29.06 8.70
CA ASN A 533 5.99 -30.39 8.31
C ASN A 533 6.62 -30.90 7.00
N ASP A 534 7.12 -29.99 6.14
CA ASP A 534 7.72 -30.35 4.87
C ASP A 534 9.19 -29.96 4.79
N ASP A 535 9.94 -30.72 3.99
CA ASP A 535 11.40 -30.56 3.89
C ASP A 535 11.82 -29.28 3.17
N ALA A 536 10.97 -28.72 2.30
CA ALA A 536 11.27 -27.49 1.59
C ALA A 536 11.18 -26.28 2.54
N SER A 537 10.12 -26.22 3.33
CA SER A 537 9.96 -25.23 4.40
C SER A 537 11.08 -25.34 5.43
N LEU A 538 11.45 -26.57 5.83
CA LEU A 538 12.54 -26.79 6.75
C LEU A 538 13.89 -26.27 6.17
N HIS A 539 14.21 -26.59 4.90
CA HIS A 539 15.41 -26.08 4.24
C HIS A 539 15.42 -24.55 4.18
N TYR A 540 14.28 -23.94 3.84
CA TYR A 540 14.12 -22.49 3.80
C TYR A 540 14.45 -21.85 5.15
N TRP A 541 13.90 -22.37 6.24
CA TRP A 541 14.13 -21.89 7.60
C TRP A 541 15.52 -22.16 8.17
N LEU A 542 16.20 -23.17 7.68
CA LEU A 542 17.55 -23.50 8.11
C LEU A 542 18.61 -22.65 7.41
N PHE A 543 18.44 -22.37 6.09
CA PHE A 543 19.57 -21.93 5.26
C PHE A 543 19.28 -20.72 4.36
N THR A 544 18.03 -20.28 4.23
CA THR A 544 17.68 -19.40 3.12
C THR A 544 17.07 -18.08 3.56
N CYS A 545 16.08 -18.08 4.45
CA CYS A 545 15.36 -16.88 4.81
C CYS A 545 16.17 -15.95 5.74
N PRO A 546 15.87 -14.65 5.75
CA PRO A 546 16.39 -13.75 6.78
C PRO A 546 16.06 -14.25 8.19
N GLY A 547 17.03 -14.20 9.07
CA GLY A 547 16.90 -14.78 10.41
C GLY A 547 16.86 -16.31 10.41
N CYS A 548 17.39 -16.99 9.39
CA CYS A 548 17.48 -18.45 9.35
C CYS A 548 18.47 -18.99 10.41
N LEU A 549 18.44 -20.31 10.63
CA LEU A 549 19.32 -20.92 11.62
C LEU A 549 20.80 -20.75 11.28
N LEU A 550 21.17 -20.75 9.99
CA LEU A 550 22.55 -20.50 9.55
C LEU A 550 23.02 -19.10 9.95
N GLU A 551 22.20 -18.07 9.72
CA GLU A 551 22.53 -16.69 10.10
C GLU A 551 22.69 -16.58 11.63
N LEU A 552 21.83 -17.24 12.40
CA LEU A 552 21.95 -17.28 13.86
C LEU A 552 23.28 -17.94 14.30
N VAL A 553 23.69 -19.02 13.65
CA VAL A 553 25.00 -19.68 13.89
C VAL A 553 26.15 -18.74 13.56
N GLU A 554 26.07 -18.00 12.45
CA GLU A 554 27.10 -17.03 12.05
C GLU A 554 27.21 -15.90 13.07
N LYS A 555 26.09 -15.34 13.53
CA LYS A 555 26.06 -14.29 14.57
C LYS A 555 26.59 -14.77 15.92
N VAL A 556 26.34 -16.02 16.28
CA VAL A 556 26.93 -16.61 17.49
C VAL A 556 28.45 -16.74 17.36
N ARG A 557 28.96 -17.20 16.20
CA ARG A 557 30.40 -17.29 15.94
C ARG A 557 31.08 -15.91 16.00
N GLU A 558 30.46 -14.90 15.36
CA GLU A 558 30.93 -13.51 15.44
C GLU A 558 30.99 -13.02 16.89
N ASN A 559 29.96 -13.30 17.70
CA ASN A 559 29.93 -12.92 19.12
C ASN A 559 31.02 -13.63 19.94
N LEU A 560 31.23 -14.95 19.71
CA LEU A 560 32.29 -15.71 20.37
C LEU A 560 33.70 -15.19 20.02
N ALA A 561 33.90 -14.79 18.76
CA ALA A 561 35.17 -14.21 18.32
C ALA A 561 35.42 -12.82 18.92
N ALA A 562 34.39 -11.98 19.00
CA ALA A 562 34.46 -10.63 19.55
C ALA A 562 34.62 -10.62 21.09
N GLN A 563 33.99 -11.57 21.78
CA GLN A 563 33.98 -11.66 23.25
C GLN A 563 34.29 -13.08 23.74
N PRO A 564 35.52 -13.56 23.58
CA PRO A 564 35.88 -14.92 23.94
C PRO A 564 35.78 -15.16 25.45
N GLY A 565 35.30 -16.33 25.83
CA GLY A 565 35.23 -16.78 27.23
C GLY A 565 34.15 -16.12 28.06
N THR A 566 33.20 -15.43 27.48
CA THR A 566 32.03 -14.89 28.20
C THR A 566 31.00 -15.98 28.47
N LEU A 567 30.35 -15.89 29.67
CA LEU A 567 29.29 -16.81 30.04
C LEU A 567 28.10 -16.72 29.06
N PHE A 568 27.77 -15.51 28.64
CA PHE A 568 26.71 -15.26 27.64
C PHE A 568 26.98 -15.95 26.30
N GLY A 569 28.17 -15.73 25.72
CA GLY A 569 28.56 -16.36 24.45
C GLY A 569 28.55 -17.89 24.53
N TRP A 570 29.03 -18.44 25.65
CA TRP A 570 29.02 -19.86 25.91
C TRP A 570 27.60 -20.45 25.96
N PHE A 571 26.68 -19.81 26.71
CA PHE A 571 25.29 -20.26 26.77
C PHE A 571 24.61 -20.18 25.40
N MET A 572 24.72 -19.05 24.70
CA MET A 572 24.11 -18.87 23.41
C MET A 572 24.62 -19.89 22.40
N ALA A 573 25.91 -20.18 22.41
CA ALA A 573 26.49 -21.19 21.53
C ALA A 573 25.94 -22.60 21.80
N ASN A 574 25.78 -23.00 23.05
CA ASN A 574 25.21 -24.30 23.42
C ASN A 574 23.72 -24.40 23.06
N GLU A 575 22.93 -23.35 23.33
CA GLU A 575 21.50 -23.33 22.97
C GLU A 575 21.29 -23.40 21.45
N VAL A 576 22.05 -22.59 20.69
CA VAL A 576 21.94 -22.61 19.22
C VAL A 576 22.46 -23.93 18.65
N GLN A 577 23.51 -24.52 19.22
CA GLN A 577 23.96 -25.85 18.83
C GLN A 577 22.90 -26.93 19.11
N SER A 578 22.15 -26.82 20.23
CA SER A 578 21.00 -27.69 20.52
C SER A 578 19.90 -27.56 19.47
N LEU A 579 19.59 -26.33 19.02
CA LEU A 579 18.66 -26.11 17.91
C LEU A 579 19.14 -26.73 16.60
N CYS A 580 20.44 -26.66 16.30
CA CYS A 580 21.03 -27.30 15.12
C CYS A 580 20.91 -28.80 15.16
N GLN A 581 21.11 -29.43 16.34
CA GLN A 581 20.92 -30.85 16.55
C GLN A 581 19.45 -31.27 16.39
N LEU A 582 18.51 -30.50 16.94
CA LEU A 582 17.08 -30.74 16.76
C LEU A 582 16.69 -30.69 15.27
N ALA A 583 17.16 -29.67 14.56
CA ALA A 583 16.92 -29.52 13.12
C ALA A 583 17.49 -30.71 12.33
N LYS A 584 18.72 -31.12 12.64
CA LYS A 584 19.36 -32.30 12.00
C LYS A 584 18.58 -33.59 12.26
N LYS A 585 18.09 -33.79 13.48
CA LYS A 585 17.26 -34.96 13.84
C LYS A 585 15.93 -34.96 13.09
N ARG A 586 15.34 -33.80 12.87
CA ARG A 586 14.05 -33.65 12.19
C ARG A 586 14.15 -33.73 10.67
N TYR A 587 15.25 -33.26 10.10
CA TYR A 587 15.45 -33.24 8.65
C TYR A 587 15.75 -34.66 8.10
N ARG A 588 14.72 -35.27 7.52
CA ARG A 588 14.76 -36.68 7.09
C ARG A 588 15.31 -36.91 5.69
N LYS A 589 15.45 -35.87 4.86
CA LYS A 589 15.96 -36.05 3.49
C LYS A 589 17.44 -36.38 3.49
N LYS A 590 17.77 -37.57 3.06
CA LYS A 590 19.15 -38.00 2.78
C LYS A 590 19.84 -37.20 1.67
N SER A 591 19.10 -36.36 0.95
CA SER A 591 19.59 -35.53 -0.17
C SER A 591 20.29 -34.24 0.25
N LEU A 592 20.23 -33.82 1.51
CA LEU A 592 21.00 -32.68 1.97
C LEU A 592 22.48 -33.11 2.11
N ALA A 593 23.33 -32.52 1.26
CA ALA A 593 24.74 -32.85 1.26
C ALA A 593 25.37 -32.54 2.64
N ALA A 594 26.29 -33.37 3.08
CA ALA A 594 26.93 -33.26 4.39
C ALA A 594 27.53 -31.90 4.68
N HIS A 595 27.97 -31.16 3.64
CA HIS A 595 28.57 -29.85 3.77
C HIS A 595 27.59 -28.79 4.34
N TRP A 596 26.27 -28.94 4.14
CA TRP A 596 25.27 -28.02 4.72
C TRP A 596 25.23 -28.15 6.24
N TRP A 597 25.29 -29.36 6.74
CA TRP A 597 25.30 -29.61 8.20
C TRP A 597 26.59 -29.15 8.86
N LEU A 598 27.73 -29.18 8.14
CA LEU A 598 28.99 -28.61 8.64
C LEU A 598 28.90 -27.10 8.84
N LYS A 599 28.06 -26.40 8.07
CA LYS A 599 27.81 -24.95 8.26
C LYS A 599 27.11 -24.62 9.57
N LEU A 600 26.36 -25.57 10.15
CA LEU A 600 25.62 -25.40 11.40
C LEU A 600 26.41 -25.88 12.65
N VAL A 601 27.68 -26.24 12.54
CA VAL A 601 28.51 -26.64 13.68
C VAL A 601 29.17 -25.43 14.30
N ILE A 602 28.98 -25.24 15.62
CA ILE A 602 29.62 -24.18 16.38
C ILE A 602 30.77 -24.79 17.17
N ASP A 603 31.98 -24.27 16.99
CA ASP A 603 33.12 -24.63 17.86
C ASP A 603 32.97 -23.84 19.16
N ILE A 604 32.60 -24.51 20.25
CA ILE A 604 32.28 -23.89 21.54
C ILE A 604 33.52 -23.97 22.43
N PRO A 605 34.23 -22.84 22.63
CA PRO A 605 35.41 -22.86 23.48
C PRO A 605 35.02 -23.10 24.93
N PRO A 606 35.86 -23.83 25.69
CA PRO A 606 35.62 -24.05 27.11
C PRO A 606 35.64 -22.72 27.87
N LEU A 607 34.73 -22.58 28.82
CA LEU A 607 34.76 -21.40 29.70
C LEU A 607 36.01 -21.45 30.58
N PRO A 608 36.75 -20.31 30.74
CA PRO A 608 37.90 -20.24 31.58
C PRO A 608 37.49 -20.14 33.07
N VAL A 609 37.04 -21.27 33.63
CA VAL A 609 36.56 -21.31 35.04
C VAL A 609 37.67 -21.79 35.96
N LYS A 610 37.97 -21.00 36.97
CA LYS A 610 38.95 -21.36 38.01
C LYS A 610 38.26 -22.01 39.21
N GLY A 611 38.71 -23.22 39.57
CA GLY A 611 38.26 -23.95 40.77
C GLY A 611 37.34 -25.14 40.49
N LYS A 612 37.60 -26.26 41.22
CA LYS A 612 36.92 -27.54 41.06
C LYS A 612 35.40 -27.48 41.22
N GLN A 613 34.94 -26.67 42.17
CA GLN A 613 33.51 -26.50 42.46
C GLN A 613 32.74 -25.80 41.31
N ARG A 614 33.34 -24.78 40.69
CA ARG A 614 32.76 -24.11 39.55
C ARG A 614 32.72 -24.98 38.31
N GLN A 615 33.74 -25.82 38.11
CA GLN A 615 33.75 -26.80 37.01
C GLN A 615 32.64 -27.83 37.19
N GLN A 616 32.47 -28.37 38.41
CA GLN A 616 31.37 -29.32 38.70
C GLN A 616 29.98 -28.69 38.47
N TYR A 617 29.83 -27.36 38.76
CA TYR A 617 28.59 -26.64 38.50
C TYR A 617 28.32 -26.51 37.01
N LEU A 618 29.32 -26.20 36.18
CA LEU A 618 29.19 -26.14 34.74
C LEU A 618 28.86 -27.49 34.14
N ASP A 619 29.47 -28.54 34.61
CA ASP A 619 29.21 -29.92 34.16
C ASP A 619 27.78 -30.35 34.51
N ALA A 620 27.28 -29.95 35.69
CA ALA A 620 25.88 -30.16 36.05
C ALA A 620 24.90 -29.39 35.19
N ILE A 621 25.23 -28.17 34.78
CA ILE A 621 24.43 -27.35 33.85
C ILE A 621 24.40 -28.03 32.46
N LYS A 622 25.56 -28.44 31.94
CA LYS A 622 25.63 -29.17 30.66
C LYS A 622 24.74 -30.39 30.66
N GLN A 623 24.83 -31.21 31.71
CA GLN A 623 24.02 -32.42 31.84
C GLN A 623 22.51 -32.09 31.91
N ARG A 624 22.10 -31.11 32.72
CA ARG A 624 20.69 -30.72 32.89
C ARG A 624 20.07 -30.08 31.65
N CYS A 625 20.86 -29.30 30.93
CA CYS A 625 20.41 -28.60 29.72
C CYS A 625 20.58 -29.49 28.44
N GLY A 626 21.18 -30.70 28.59
CA GLY A 626 21.40 -31.58 27.44
C GLY A 626 22.43 -31.07 26.44
N TYR A 627 23.41 -30.28 26.90
CA TYR A 627 24.50 -29.72 26.07
C TYR A 627 25.63 -30.74 25.81
N GLU A 628 25.41 -32.00 26.04
CA GLU A 628 26.39 -33.05 25.71
C GLU A 628 26.34 -33.36 24.22
N ALA A 629 27.53 -33.53 23.63
CA ALA A 629 27.85 -33.69 22.23
C ALA A 629 27.19 -34.87 21.53
#